data_616da56b2a05e418dfc8f943c9ac5dd8
#
_entry.id   616da56b2a05e418dfc8f943c9ac5dd8
#
_cell.length_a   1.000
_cell.length_b   1.000
_cell.length_c   1.000
_cell.angle_alpha   90.00
_cell.angle_beta   90.00
_cell.angle_gamma   90.00
#
_symmetry.space_group_name_H-M   'P 1'
#
loop_
_entity.id
_entity.type
_entity.pdbx_description
1 polymer ?
#
loop_
_entity_poly.entity_id
_entity_poly.type
_entity_poly.pdbx_seq_one_letter_code
_entity_poly.pdbx_strand_id
1 'polypeptide(L)'
;MRIYTLAQTDEFSDWVRSLKDRVARVKIFVRAKRLADGNMGDVKHFDGISNPGKTMSTKISLFDVADYLDSEEDIAAYLNEVLAEDDQDLLLSALDDIARARGMTEVADAAGVTRPGLYKALKPGAKTGFMTVRKVVSALGLKMMFVPNRAEGVTSRATNVKPVKPTKMRAAAAASKAKRAVRRAKDA
;
A
#
# COMPACT_ATOMS: atom_id res chain seq x y z
N MET A 1 2.54 8.41 19.20
CA MET A 1 1.75 8.37 20.47
C MET A 1 0.31 8.67 20.09
N ARG A 2 -0.63 7.73 20.31
CA ARG A 2 -2.05 8.00 20.01
C ARG A 2 -2.53 9.13 20.90
N ILE A 3 -3.09 10.18 20.30
CA ILE A 3 -3.55 11.37 21.03
C ILE A 3 -5.03 11.21 21.41
N TYR A 4 -5.80 10.51 20.56
CA TYR A 4 -7.22 10.25 20.80
C TYR A 4 -7.52 8.76 20.81
N THR A 5 -8.46 8.38 21.64
CA THR A 5 -9.04 7.03 21.63
C THR A 5 -10.35 7.09 20.85
N LEU A 6 -10.41 6.33 19.75
CA LEU A 6 -11.63 6.22 18.97
C LEU A 6 -12.51 5.12 19.54
N ALA A 7 -13.78 5.43 19.70
CA ALA A 7 -14.80 4.45 20.07
C ALA A 7 -15.78 4.28 18.92
N GLN A 8 -16.32 3.08 18.79
CA GLN A 8 -17.30 2.73 17.77
C GLN A 8 -18.56 2.16 18.42
N THR A 9 -19.68 2.28 17.72
CA THR A 9 -20.94 1.63 18.09
C THR A 9 -21.12 0.34 17.29
N ASP A 10 -21.99 -0.55 17.77
CA ASP A 10 -22.31 -1.77 17.04
C ASP A 10 -22.91 -1.44 15.66
N GLU A 11 -23.75 -0.40 15.55
CA GLU A 11 -24.34 0.05 14.29
C GLU A 11 -23.28 0.53 13.30
N PHE A 12 -22.21 1.22 13.78
CA PHE A 12 -21.10 1.61 12.92
C PHE A 12 -20.34 0.38 12.42
N SER A 13 -20.06 -0.58 13.30
CA SER A 13 -19.40 -1.84 12.93
C SER A 13 -20.20 -2.59 11.84
N ASP A 14 -21.50 -2.75 12.03
CA ASP A 14 -22.37 -3.45 11.08
C ASP A 14 -22.44 -2.71 9.75
N TRP A 15 -22.58 -1.39 9.81
CA TRP A 15 -22.57 -0.56 8.62
C TRP A 15 -21.26 -0.69 7.82
N VAL A 16 -20.10 -0.56 8.46
CA VAL A 16 -18.79 -0.68 7.80
C VAL A 16 -18.62 -2.08 7.18
N ARG A 17 -19.00 -3.14 7.88
CA ARG A 17 -18.94 -4.52 7.36
C ARG A 17 -19.89 -4.71 6.17
N SER A 18 -21.02 -4.00 6.12
CA SER A 18 -21.98 -4.06 5.01
C SER A 18 -21.48 -3.36 3.73
N LEU A 19 -20.48 -2.50 3.82
CA LEU A 19 -19.93 -1.79 2.66
C LEU A 19 -19.29 -2.76 1.68
N LYS A 20 -19.86 -2.84 0.48
CA LYS A 20 -19.33 -3.69 -0.62
C LYS A 20 -18.07 -3.09 -1.24
N ASP A 21 -17.94 -1.77 -1.22
CA ASP A 21 -16.77 -1.07 -1.74
C ASP A 21 -15.62 -1.14 -0.73
N ARG A 22 -14.65 -2.00 -1.04
CA ARG A 22 -13.44 -2.20 -0.24
C ARG A 22 -12.63 -0.91 -0.11
N VAL A 23 -12.49 -0.15 -1.21
CA VAL A 23 -11.71 1.08 -1.21
C VAL A 23 -12.34 2.13 -0.31
N ALA A 24 -13.66 2.31 -0.37
CA ALA A 24 -14.39 3.22 0.51
C ALA A 24 -14.21 2.82 1.99
N ARG A 25 -14.31 1.52 2.30
CA ARG A 25 -14.10 0.99 3.65
C ARG A 25 -12.71 1.31 4.18
N VAL A 26 -11.69 1.05 3.39
CA VAL A 26 -10.29 1.30 3.73
C VAL A 26 -10.01 2.79 3.95
N LYS A 27 -10.57 3.68 3.13
CA LYS A 27 -10.46 5.14 3.33
C LYS A 27 -11.03 5.60 4.67
N ILE A 28 -12.12 4.99 5.11
CA ILE A 28 -12.68 5.27 6.44
C ILE A 28 -11.67 4.86 7.52
N PHE A 29 -11.03 3.69 7.40
CA PHE A 29 -10.06 3.21 8.39
C PHE A 29 -8.83 4.10 8.45
N VAL A 30 -8.25 4.46 7.31
CA VAL A 30 -7.10 5.38 7.25
C VAL A 30 -7.45 6.73 7.89
N ARG A 31 -8.64 7.26 7.58
CA ARG A 31 -9.10 8.51 8.17
C ARG A 31 -9.28 8.41 9.69
N ALA A 32 -9.92 7.34 10.17
CA ALA A 32 -10.10 7.09 11.59
C ALA A 32 -8.75 6.97 12.30
N LYS A 33 -7.78 6.26 11.71
CA LYS A 33 -6.45 6.12 12.27
C LYS A 33 -5.71 7.45 12.36
N ARG A 34 -5.74 8.26 11.31
CA ARG A 34 -5.15 9.61 11.32
C ARG A 34 -5.74 10.48 12.42
N LEU A 35 -7.06 10.39 12.66
CA LEU A 35 -7.71 11.08 13.78
C LEU A 35 -7.15 10.59 15.11
N ALA A 36 -6.99 9.27 15.31
CA ALA A 36 -6.43 8.71 16.54
C ALA A 36 -4.99 9.19 16.80
N ASP A 37 -4.21 9.37 15.74
CA ASP A 37 -2.83 9.86 15.82
C ASP A 37 -2.73 11.40 15.93
N GLY A 38 -3.88 12.09 15.98
CA GLY A 38 -3.96 13.56 16.16
C GLY A 38 -3.93 14.36 14.86
N ASN A 39 -3.88 13.72 13.72
CA ASN A 39 -3.93 14.37 12.42
C ASN A 39 -5.37 14.52 11.96
N MET A 40 -6.03 15.59 12.38
CA MET A 40 -7.45 15.82 12.08
C MET A 40 -7.70 16.21 10.61
N GLY A 41 -6.67 16.66 9.88
CA GLY A 41 -6.83 17.17 8.52
C GLY A 41 -7.79 18.36 8.44
N ASP A 42 -8.48 18.50 7.33
CA ASP A 42 -9.49 19.57 7.12
C ASP A 42 -10.78 19.22 7.86
N VAL A 43 -10.93 19.68 9.10
CA VAL A 43 -12.10 19.42 9.94
C VAL A 43 -13.03 20.64 9.90
N LYS A 44 -14.25 20.44 9.41
CA LYS A 44 -15.34 21.41 9.64
C LYS A 44 -15.96 21.14 11.00
N HIS A 45 -15.86 22.10 11.89
CA HIS A 45 -16.60 22.06 13.16
C HIS A 45 -18.09 22.21 12.86
N PHE A 46 -18.86 21.18 13.19
CA PHE A 46 -20.31 21.28 13.24
C PHE A 46 -20.68 21.55 14.70
N ASP A 47 -21.05 22.79 15.00
CA ASP A 47 -21.64 23.11 16.28
C ASP A 47 -22.97 22.35 16.44
N GLY A 48 -23.06 21.56 17.49
CA GLY A 48 -24.34 21.06 17.97
C GLY A 48 -24.78 19.69 17.48
N ILE A 49 -23.93 18.65 17.56
CA ILE A 49 -24.46 17.31 17.80
C ILE A 49 -24.68 17.18 19.31
N SER A 50 -25.67 17.89 19.82
CA SER A 50 -26.28 17.54 21.10
C SER A 50 -27.11 16.28 20.85
N ASN A 51 -26.71 15.22 21.49
CA ASN A 51 -27.45 13.95 21.50
C ASN A 51 -28.80 14.19 22.19
N PRO A 52 -29.94 14.28 21.48
CA PRO A 52 -31.23 14.35 22.15
C PRO A 52 -31.49 12.97 22.74
N GLY A 53 -31.32 12.88 24.04
CA GLY A 53 -31.61 11.76 24.92
C GLY A 53 -32.61 10.71 24.44
N LYS A 54 -32.19 9.84 23.55
CA LYS A 54 -32.81 8.56 23.35
C LYS A 54 -31.80 7.53 23.83
N THR A 55 -32.01 7.05 25.04
CA THR A 55 -31.28 5.96 25.68
C THR A 55 -31.50 4.68 24.86
N MET A 56 -30.88 4.57 23.69
CA MET A 56 -30.59 3.28 23.13
C MET A 56 -29.35 2.79 23.85
N SER A 57 -29.41 1.60 24.41
CA SER A 57 -28.24 0.91 24.98
C SER A 57 -27.28 0.55 23.86
N THR A 58 -26.64 1.57 23.30
CA THR A 58 -25.65 1.40 22.25
C THR A 58 -24.37 0.90 22.93
N LYS A 59 -23.99 -0.32 22.64
CA LYS A 59 -22.68 -0.84 23.08
C LYS A 59 -21.60 -0.04 22.37
N ILE A 60 -20.66 0.45 23.16
CA ILE A 60 -19.51 1.19 22.68
C ILE A 60 -18.26 0.33 22.91
N SER A 61 -17.52 0.06 21.85
CA SER A 61 -16.23 -0.64 21.88
C SER A 61 -15.12 0.27 21.36
N LEU A 62 -13.88 -0.10 21.62
CA LEU A 62 -12.75 0.59 21.02
C LEU A 62 -12.69 0.27 19.53
N PHE A 63 -12.47 1.28 18.69
CA PHE A 63 -12.25 1.09 17.29
C PHE A 63 -10.82 0.58 17.07
N ASP A 64 -10.68 -0.63 16.51
CA ASP A 64 -9.40 -1.19 16.07
C ASP A 64 -9.53 -1.62 14.59
N VAL A 65 -8.66 -1.11 13.75
CA VAL A 65 -8.64 -1.47 12.32
C VAL A 65 -8.36 -2.97 12.16
N ALA A 66 -7.59 -3.57 13.07
CA ALA A 66 -7.26 -5.00 13.04
C ALA A 66 -8.50 -5.90 12.98
N ASP A 67 -9.62 -5.48 13.58
CA ASP A 67 -10.90 -6.21 13.61
C ASP A 67 -11.62 -6.28 12.25
N TYR A 68 -11.12 -5.53 11.26
CA TYR A 68 -11.71 -5.40 9.92
C TYR A 68 -10.80 -5.87 8.79
N LEU A 69 -9.60 -6.36 9.10
CA LEU A 69 -8.61 -6.84 8.13
C LEU A 69 -8.67 -8.36 8.01
N ASP A 70 -9.80 -8.88 7.55
CA ASP A 70 -10.10 -10.30 7.53
C ASP A 70 -9.41 -11.06 6.37
N SER A 71 -9.10 -10.35 5.27
CA SER A 71 -8.50 -10.94 4.07
C SER A 71 -7.18 -10.29 3.67
N GLU A 72 -6.37 -11.02 2.87
CA GLU A 72 -5.11 -10.47 2.34
C GLU A 72 -5.36 -9.29 1.40
N GLU A 73 -6.49 -9.30 0.70
CA GLU A 73 -6.90 -8.22 -0.17
C GLU A 73 -7.31 -6.96 0.60
N ASP A 74 -7.93 -7.11 1.79
CA ASP A 74 -8.24 -5.97 2.66
C ASP A 74 -6.96 -5.36 3.23
N ILE A 75 -6.02 -6.20 3.64
CA ILE A 75 -4.68 -5.77 4.10
C ILE A 75 -3.93 -5.04 2.98
N ALA A 76 -3.91 -5.60 1.77
CA ALA A 76 -3.24 -4.97 0.64
C ALA A 76 -3.87 -3.62 0.27
N ALA A 77 -5.21 -3.54 0.24
CA ALA A 77 -5.93 -2.30 -0.01
C ALA A 77 -5.63 -1.23 1.07
N TYR A 78 -5.61 -1.65 2.34
CA TYR A 78 -5.30 -0.78 3.47
C TYR A 78 -3.89 -0.20 3.38
N LEU A 79 -2.88 -1.05 3.13
CA LEU A 79 -1.50 -0.58 2.97
C LEU A 79 -1.30 0.33 1.76
N ASN A 80 -1.98 0.06 0.64
CA ASN A 80 -1.91 0.92 -0.53
C ASN A 80 -2.49 2.31 -0.25
N GLU A 81 -3.60 2.42 0.48
CA GLU A 81 -4.18 3.70 0.85
C GLU A 81 -3.30 4.44 1.87
N VAL A 82 -2.72 3.72 2.85
CA VAL A 82 -1.76 4.29 3.81
C VAL A 82 -0.51 4.82 3.10
N LEU A 83 0.00 4.11 2.11
CA LEU A 83 1.16 4.54 1.32
C LEU A 83 0.86 5.78 0.47
N ALA A 84 -0.38 5.97 0.03
CA ALA A 84 -0.81 7.14 -0.72
C ALA A 84 -0.82 8.43 0.12
N GLU A 85 -0.85 8.30 1.46
CA GLU A 85 -0.81 9.44 2.39
C GLU A 85 0.61 10.02 2.61
N ASP A 86 1.66 9.32 2.12
CA ASP A 86 3.08 9.70 2.25
C ASP A 86 3.53 10.00 3.69
N ASP A 87 2.96 9.27 4.66
CA ASP A 87 3.21 9.39 6.09
C ASP A 87 3.88 8.11 6.62
N GLN A 88 5.16 8.23 7.02
CA GLN A 88 5.92 7.08 7.53
C GLN A 88 5.38 6.56 8.87
N ASP A 89 4.96 7.43 9.76
CA ASP A 89 4.46 7.03 11.08
C ASP A 89 3.12 6.32 10.96
N LEU A 90 2.28 6.79 10.05
CA LEU A 90 1.03 6.12 9.69
C LEU A 90 1.30 4.73 9.10
N LEU A 91 2.29 4.58 8.21
CA LEU A 91 2.69 3.29 7.64
C LEU A 91 3.17 2.32 8.72
N LEU A 92 4.05 2.74 9.61
CA LEU A 92 4.55 1.89 10.70
C LEU A 92 3.42 1.47 11.64
N SER A 93 2.53 2.39 11.97
CA SER A 93 1.35 2.11 12.80
C SER A 93 0.37 1.16 12.11
N ALA A 94 0.16 1.29 10.80
CA ALA A 94 -0.66 0.36 10.02
C ALA A 94 -0.06 -1.05 9.98
N LEU A 95 1.25 -1.17 9.80
CA LEU A 95 1.94 -2.45 9.86
C LEU A 95 1.85 -3.10 11.25
N ASP A 96 1.85 -2.31 12.33
CA ASP A 96 1.62 -2.81 13.70
C ASP A 96 0.21 -3.37 13.87
N ASP A 97 -0.82 -2.67 13.37
CA ASP A 97 -2.21 -3.14 13.41
C ASP A 97 -2.37 -4.48 12.67
N ILE A 98 -1.80 -4.58 11.46
CA ILE A 98 -1.85 -5.81 10.67
C ILE A 98 -1.09 -6.95 11.35
N ALA A 99 0.10 -6.66 11.90
CA ALA A 99 0.90 -7.66 12.61
C ALA A 99 0.19 -8.15 13.88
N ARG A 100 -0.59 -7.30 14.55
CA ARG A 100 -1.46 -7.71 15.67
C ARG A 100 -2.61 -8.61 15.20
N ALA A 101 -3.27 -8.26 14.09
CA ALA A 101 -4.35 -9.04 13.51
C ALA A 101 -3.89 -10.45 13.08
N ARG A 102 -2.68 -10.57 12.53
CA ARG A 102 -2.10 -11.83 12.05
C ARG A 102 -1.34 -12.64 13.12
N GLY A 103 -1.14 -12.07 14.29
CA GLY A 103 -0.31 -12.65 15.34
C GLY A 103 1.13 -12.13 15.32
N MET A 104 1.44 -11.22 16.24
CA MET A 104 2.75 -10.54 16.33
C MET A 104 3.95 -11.50 16.39
N THR A 105 3.77 -12.65 17.02
CA THR A 105 4.86 -13.68 17.13
C THR A 105 5.12 -14.34 15.78
N GLU A 106 4.06 -14.76 15.08
CA GLU A 106 4.15 -15.40 13.77
C GLU A 106 4.79 -14.49 12.73
N VAL A 107 4.38 -13.21 12.72
CA VAL A 107 4.96 -12.20 11.83
C VAL A 107 6.43 -11.94 12.16
N ALA A 108 6.81 -11.90 13.45
CA ALA A 108 8.21 -11.70 13.86
C ALA A 108 9.09 -12.86 13.39
N ASP A 109 8.64 -14.09 13.60
CA ASP A 109 9.37 -15.31 13.20
C ASP A 109 9.51 -15.36 11.67
N ALA A 110 8.44 -15.11 10.92
CA ALA A 110 8.47 -15.09 9.46
C ALA A 110 9.36 -13.96 8.90
N ALA A 111 9.42 -12.81 9.57
CA ALA A 111 10.28 -11.68 9.20
C ALA A 111 11.75 -11.88 9.62
N GLY A 112 12.06 -12.91 10.42
CA GLY A 112 13.39 -13.16 10.96
C GLY A 112 13.85 -12.08 11.93
N VAL A 113 12.93 -11.60 12.78
CA VAL A 113 13.20 -10.62 13.84
C VAL A 113 12.60 -11.10 15.15
N THR A 114 13.11 -10.60 16.28
CA THR A 114 12.50 -10.90 17.57
C THR A 114 11.18 -10.14 17.75
N ARG A 115 10.23 -10.72 18.49
CA ARG A 115 8.95 -10.04 18.81
C ARG A 115 9.16 -8.65 19.43
N PRO A 116 10.03 -8.44 20.43
CA PRO A 116 10.33 -7.10 20.94
C PRO A 116 10.97 -6.19 19.89
N GLY A 117 11.80 -6.75 18.99
CA GLY A 117 12.41 -6.04 17.87
C GLY A 117 11.35 -5.54 16.89
N LEU A 118 10.35 -6.37 16.58
CA LEU A 118 9.23 -6.01 15.71
C LEU A 118 8.41 -4.85 16.31
N TYR A 119 8.01 -4.94 17.57
CA TYR A 119 7.31 -3.85 18.27
C TYR A 119 8.09 -2.52 18.24
N LYS A 120 9.41 -2.61 18.48
CA LYS A 120 10.26 -1.40 18.42
C LYS A 120 10.35 -0.83 17.02
N ALA A 121 10.41 -1.68 15.99
CA ALA A 121 10.52 -1.27 14.60
C ALA A 121 9.21 -0.66 14.07
N LEU A 122 8.05 -1.14 14.51
CA LEU A 122 6.74 -0.67 14.04
C LEU A 122 6.16 0.50 14.85
N LYS A 123 6.87 0.93 15.91
CA LYS A 123 6.42 2.07 16.71
C LYS A 123 6.48 3.37 15.89
N PRO A 124 5.44 4.22 15.95
CA PRO A 124 5.51 5.57 15.36
C PRO A 124 6.74 6.35 15.84
N GLY A 125 7.40 7.06 14.94
CA GLY A 125 8.66 7.75 15.19
C GLY A 125 9.91 6.85 15.15
N ALA A 126 9.79 5.56 14.89
CA ALA A 126 10.93 4.68 14.72
C ALA A 126 11.62 4.94 13.37
N LYS A 127 12.95 5.02 13.38
CA LYS A 127 13.77 5.12 12.16
C LYS A 127 13.96 3.74 11.54
N THR A 128 12.87 3.13 11.09
CA THR A 128 12.90 1.77 10.54
C THR A 128 13.35 1.80 9.09
N GLY A 129 14.40 1.03 8.79
CA GLY A 129 14.95 0.96 7.44
C GLY A 129 14.03 0.15 6.50
N PHE A 130 14.07 0.50 5.21
CA PHE A 130 13.29 -0.14 4.13
C PHE A 130 13.38 -1.69 4.14
N MET A 131 14.56 -2.23 4.43
CA MET A 131 14.75 -3.69 4.46
C MET A 131 13.92 -4.37 5.56
N THR A 132 13.71 -3.72 6.69
CA THR A 132 12.86 -4.23 7.77
C THR A 132 11.38 -4.16 7.36
N VAL A 133 10.95 -3.03 6.79
CA VAL A 133 9.59 -2.88 6.25
C VAL A 133 9.31 -3.96 5.20
N ARG A 134 10.23 -4.18 4.25
CA ARG A 134 10.10 -5.23 3.24
C ARG A 134 9.97 -6.63 3.83
N LYS A 135 10.76 -6.96 4.87
CA LYS A 135 10.67 -8.26 5.54
C LYS A 135 9.30 -8.45 6.21
N VAL A 136 8.79 -7.42 6.87
CA VAL A 136 7.47 -7.46 7.51
C VAL A 136 6.37 -7.63 6.45
N VAL A 137 6.39 -6.85 5.38
CA VAL A 137 5.41 -6.97 4.27
C VAL A 137 5.45 -8.37 3.66
N SER A 138 6.65 -8.93 3.46
CA SER A 138 6.81 -10.30 2.96
C SER A 138 6.29 -11.36 3.95
N ALA A 139 6.50 -11.17 5.26
CA ALA A 139 5.99 -12.04 6.31
C ALA A 139 4.45 -12.03 6.40
N LEU A 140 3.82 -10.93 5.97
CA LEU A 140 2.36 -10.81 5.86
C LEU A 140 1.79 -11.48 4.58
N GLY A 141 2.61 -12.16 3.77
CA GLY A 141 2.19 -12.79 2.53
C GLY A 141 2.06 -11.83 1.34
N LEU A 142 2.44 -10.57 1.51
CA LEU A 142 2.27 -9.53 0.49
C LEU A 142 3.53 -9.32 -0.36
N LYS A 143 3.33 -8.86 -1.60
CA LYS A 143 4.41 -8.48 -2.53
C LYS A 143 4.37 -6.98 -2.79
N MET A 144 5.52 -6.31 -2.66
CA MET A 144 5.66 -4.93 -3.07
C MET A 144 5.85 -4.85 -4.59
N MET A 145 5.07 -3.99 -5.24
CA MET A 145 5.16 -3.74 -6.68
C MET A 145 5.34 -2.25 -6.91
N PHE A 146 6.22 -1.89 -7.87
CA PHE A 146 6.39 -0.51 -8.30
C PHE A 146 5.58 -0.27 -9.57
N VAL A 147 4.66 0.69 -9.49
CA VAL A 147 3.86 1.13 -10.63
C VAL A 147 4.36 2.52 -11.03
N PRO A 148 4.59 2.79 -12.34
CA PRO A 148 4.98 4.13 -12.77
C PRO A 148 3.94 5.15 -12.33
N ASN A 149 4.39 6.21 -11.62
CA ASN A 149 3.53 7.33 -11.27
C ASN A 149 3.26 8.16 -12.53
N ARG A 150 2.33 7.70 -13.36
CA ARG A 150 1.78 8.52 -14.45
C ARG A 150 0.72 9.40 -13.82
N ALA A 151 1.04 10.69 -13.66
CA ALA A 151 0.02 11.68 -13.35
C ALA A 151 -1.17 11.45 -14.29
N GLU A 152 -2.33 11.16 -13.73
CA GLU A 152 -3.58 11.08 -14.48
C GLU A 152 -3.81 12.47 -15.08
N GLY A 153 -3.51 12.64 -16.37
CA GLY A 153 -3.67 13.93 -17.04
C GLY A 153 -2.74 14.18 -18.22
N VAL A 154 -1.69 13.39 -18.43
CA VAL A 154 -0.95 13.45 -19.68
C VAL A 154 -1.58 12.46 -20.65
N THR A 155 -2.59 12.95 -21.38
CA THR A 155 -3.02 12.34 -22.63
C THR A 155 -1.77 11.89 -23.38
N SER A 156 -1.62 10.59 -23.53
CA SER A 156 -0.57 9.97 -24.31
C SER A 156 -0.63 10.61 -25.70
N ARG A 157 0.22 11.61 -25.92
CA ARG A 157 0.58 12.02 -27.25
C ARG A 157 1.27 10.79 -27.82
N ALA A 158 0.49 9.97 -28.50
CA ALA A 158 1.03 8.90 -29.32
C ALA A 158 2.09 9.57 -30.22
N THR A 159 3.35 9.41 -29.83
CA THR A 159 4.46 9.66 -30.72
C THR A 159 4.28 8.64 -31.84
N ASN A 160 3.64 9.12 -32.89
CA ASN A 160 3.57 8.45 -34.17
C ASN A 160 5.01 8.37 -34.70
N VAL A 161 5.76 7.41 -34.16
CA VAL A 161 7.06 7.03 -34.70
C VAL A 161 6.74 6.31 -36.01
N LYS A 162 6.73 7.09 -37.11
CA LYS A 162 6.74 6.51 -38.45
C LYS A 162 7.86 5.46 -38.49
N PRO A 163 7.58 4.25 -38.98
CA PRO A 163 8.61 3.23 -39.10
C PRO A 163 9.74 3.81 -39.98
N VAL A 164 10.90 3.94 -39.38
CA VAL A 164 12.11 4.35 -40.10
C VAL A 164 12.42 3.22 -41.09
N LYS A 165 12.26 3.52 -42.40
CA LYS A 165 12.66 2.59 -43.45
C LYS A 165 14.15 2.26 -43.25
N PRO A 166 14.55 0.98 -43.32
CA PRO A 166 15.96 0.60 -43.14
C PRO A 166 16.80 1.28 -44.21
N THR A 167 17.71 2.11 -43.79
CA THR A 167 18.65 2.83 -44.65
C THR A 167 19.48 1.81 -45.42
N LYS A 168 19.58 1.96 -46.75
CA LYS A 168 20.28 1.07 -47.72
C LYS A 168 21.74 0.73 -47.37
N MET A 169 22.36 1.36 -46.38
CA MET A 169 23.76 1.12 -46.00
C MET A 169 24.00 -0.23 -45.27
N ARG A 170 22.99 -0.84 -44.65
CA ARG A 170 23.19 -2.14 -43.95
C ARG A 170 23.15 -3.38 -44.91
N ALA A 171 22.56 -3.24 -46.08
CA ALA A 171 22.50 -4.33 -47.06
C ALA A 171 23.85 -4.57 -47.78
N ALA A 172 24.67 -3.52 -47.96
CA ALA A 172 25.97 -3.63 -48.61
C ALA A 172 27.04 -4.39 -47.78
N ALA A 173 26.98 -4.26 -46.44
CA ALA A 173 27.95 -4.91 -45.54
C ALA A 173 27.68 -6.44 -45.42
N ALA A 174 26.45 -6.88 -45.52
CA ALA A 174 26.10 -8.31 -45.48
C ALA A 174 26.48 -9.02 -46.75
N ALA A 175 26.33 -8.36 -47.92
CA ALA A 175 26.68 -8.94 -49.21
C ALA A 175 28.21 -9.12 -49.40
N SER A 176 29.04 -8.23 -48.84
CA SER A 176 30.50 -8.34 -48.93
C SER A 176 31.07 -9.48 -48.08
N LYS A 177 30.42 -9.77 -46.90
CA LYS A 177 30.84 -10.88 -46.03
C LYS A 177 30.49 -12.25 -46.61
N ALA A 178 29.37 -12.37 -47.32
CA ALA A 178 28.98 -13.60 -48.01
C ALA A 178 29.89 -13.94 -49.22
N LYS A 179 30.29 -12.93 -50.04
CA LYS A 179 31.22 -13.13 -51.15
C LYS A 179 32.64 -13.53 -50.68
N ARG A 180 33.07 -13.10 -49.49
CA ARG A 180 34.40 -13.47 -48.96
C ARG A 180 34.42 -14.91 -48.42
N ALA A 181 33.29 -15.41 -47.89
CA ALA A 181 33.15 -16.80 -47.41
C ALA A 181 33.15 -17.80 -48.54
N VAL A 182 32.47 -17.49 -49.65
CA VAL A 182 32.41 -18.36 -50.84
C VAL A 182 33.77 -18.49 -51.56
N ARG A 183 34.58 -17.40 -51.58
CA ARG A 183 35.92 -17.43 -52.17
C ARG A 183 36.93 -18.30 -51.39
N ARG A 184 36.80 -18.32 -50.04
CA ARG A 184 37.66 -19.15 -49.16
C ARG A 184 37.36 -20.65 -49.22
N ALA A 185 36.18 -21.03 -49.65
CA ALA A 185 35.78 -22.44 -49.79
C ALA A 185 36.14 -23.05 -51.16
N LYS A 186 36.66 -22.25 -52.09
CA LYS A 186 37.04 -22.71 -53.45
C LYS A 186 38.56 -22.91 -53.62
N ASP A 187 39.35 -22.43 -52.65
CA ASP A 187 40.82 -22.50 -52.66
C ASP A 187 41.33 -23.46 -51.55
N ALA A 188 40.48 -24.36 -51.02
CA ALA A 188 40.80 -25.50 -50.15
C ALA A 188 40.31 -26.78 -50.79
#